data_a7a87a41687c87d20da389332e1a5fbb
#
_entry.id   a7a87a41687c87d20da389332e1a5fbb
#
_cell.length_a   1.000
_cell.length_b   1.000
_cell.length_c   1.000
_cell.angle_alpha   90.00
_cell.angle_beta   90.00
_cell.angle_gamma   90.00
#
_symmetry.space_group_name_H-M   'P 1'
#
loop_
_entity.id
_entity.type
_entity.pdbx_description
1 polymer ?
#
loop_
_entity_poly.entity_id
_entity_poly.type
_entity_poly.pdbx_seq_one_letter_code
_entity_poly.pdbx_strand_id
1 'polypeptide(L)'
;MEKRTGLLVTDTLPRHASGPHAATPEYLVRLSRDWRELERWLADDRPFAAYALGHLEWGLFEWASFWVAEGPQGTAIVMHAGALGATTVTIGAPEGVSAIVSLHPGARRSYLSTASPEHMPALREAYHVRDTLSMTRMSVTQPDFRAVDATVRRLRGRDVPRINALYATEGGPSHYTAESIERAVYYGMMDGDRLVSVAGTHIVAPNQGIAIVGNVFTDAAYRGLGLATRVTSAVTAELLERGCAEVALTVDPGNTPALAAYTRLGYRPGASVVEARLERRDLLGIGPALRRRRARSRGAAYGPGIEAVDMWEHAAGALGED
;
A
#
# COMPACT_ATOMS: atom_id res chain seq x y z
N MET A 1 18.96 -18.53 58.44
CA MET A 1 17.60 -17.97 58.62
C MET A 1 17.56 -16.72 57.75
N GLU A 2 16.82 -16.56 56.71
CA GLU A 2 15.54 -17.16 56.33
C GLU A 2 15.43 -17.07 54.78
N LYS A 3 14.95 -18.14 54.17
CA LYS A 3 14.63 -18.24 52.73
C LYS A 3 13.42 -17.38 52.42
N ARG A 4 13.44 -16.60 51.36
CA ARG A 4 12.24 -16.16 50.68
C ARG A 4 12.26 -16.58 49.22
N THR A 5 11.44 -17.55 48.95
CA THR A 5 11.05 -18.12 47.67
C THR A 5 10.20 -17.09 46.95
N GLY A 6 10.64 -16.64 45.79
CA GLY A 6 9.80 -15.85 44.85
C GLY A 6 9.24 -16.77 43.78
N LEU A 7 7.92 -16.84 43.71
CA LEU A 7 7.15 -17.59 42.71
C LEU A 7 7.44 -17.04 41.31
N LEU A 8 7.90 -17.92 40.42
CA LEU A 8 7.80 -17.79 38.99
C LEU A 8 6.34 -18.12 38.60
N VAL A 9 5.59 -17.12 38.17
CA VAL A 9 4.33 -17.34 37.46
C VAL A 9 4.69 -17.64 36.03
N THR A 10 4.70 -18.92 35.68
CA THR A 10 4.71 -19.40 34.31
C THR A 10 3.30 -19.33 33.81
N ASP A 11 3.02 -18.34 32.95
CA ASP A 11 1.80 -18.27 32.19
C ASP A 11 1.85 -19.36 31.11
N THR A 12 1.30 -20.52 31.46
CA THR A 12 1.15 -21.67 30.56
C THR A 12 -0.10 -21.50 29.73
N LEU A 13 0.08 -21.17 28.44
CA LEU A 13 -0.96 -21.34 27.43
C LEU A 13 -1.55 -22.76 27.54
N PRO A 14 -2.87 -22.96 27.37
CA PRO A 14 -3.50 -24.25 27.49
C PRO A 14 -2.94 -25.20 26.45
N ARG A 15 -2.39 -26.34 26.92
CA ARG A 15 -1.97 -27.45 26.07
C ARG A 15 -3.19 -28.02 25.38
N HIS A 16 -3.29 -27.88 24.06
CA HIS A 16 -4.28 -28.56 23.26
C HIS A 16 -4.12 -30.07 23.36
N ALA A 17 -5.24 -30.76 23.55
CA ALA A 17 -5.33 -32.21 23.58
C ALA A 17 -4.91 -32.80 22.23
N SER A 18 -3.89 -33.64 22.26
CA SER A 18 -3.34 -34.36 21.13
C SER A 18 -4.28 -35.47 20.65
N GLY A 19 -4.98 -35.26 19.53
CA GLY A 19 -5.51 -36.35 18.71
C GLY A 19 -4.58 -36.55 17.50
N PRO A 20 -4.51 -37.75 16.91
CA PRO A 20 -3.56 -38.05 15.85
C PRO A 20 -4.09 -37.62 14.47
N HIS A 21 -4.20 -36.34 14.22
CA HIS A 21 -4.24 -35.78 12.89
C HIS A 21 -3.10 -34.74 12.81
N ALA A 22 -2.16 -34.99 11.89
CA ALA A 22 -1.19 -33.95 11.54
C ALA A 22 -1.98 -32.67 11.29
N ALA A 23 -1.73 -31.65 12.13
CA ALA A 23 -2.45 -30.39 12.03
C ALA A 23 -2.21 -29.83 10.61
N THR A 24 -3.27 -29.73 9.84
CA THR A 24 -3.22 -29.10 8.52
C THR A 24 -2.81 -27.64 8.73
N PRO A 25 -1.85 -27.11 7.97
CA PRO A 25 -1.45 -25.71 8.14
C PRO A 25 -2.62 -24.80 7.81
N GLU A 26 -3.21 -24.22 8.83
CA GLU A 26 -4.32 -23.29 8.70
C GLU A 26 -3.84 -21.84 8.82
N TYR A 27 -4.43 -20.96 8.02
CA TYR A 27 -4.34 -19.53 8.22
C TYR A 27 -5.60 -19.01 8.91
N LEU A 28 -5.42 -18.27 9.97
CA LEU A 28 -6.48 -17.59 10.70
C LEU A 28 -6.63 -16.18 10.18
N VAL A 29 -7.75 -15.92 9.49
CA VAL A 29 -8.04 -14.64 8.85
C VAL A 29 -9.02 -13.84 9.70
N ARG A 30 -8.74 -12.57 9.91
CA ARG A 30 -9.61 -11.64 10.63
C ARG A 30 -9.51 -10.21 10.11
N LEU A 31 -10.57 -9.45 10.32
CA LEU A 31 -10.54 -8.00 10.14
C LEU A 31 -9.89 -7.36 11.36
N SER A 32 -8.83 -6.59 11.18
CA SER A 32 -8.26 -5.78 12.26
C SER A 32 -8.75 -4.34 12.19
N ARG A 33 -9.09 -3.79 13.35
CA ARG A 33 -9.40 -2.38 13.59
C ARG A 33 -8.48 -1.78 14.65
N ASP A 34 -7.51 -2.55 15.14
CA ASP A 34 -6.47 -2.07 16.04
C ASP A 34 -5.34 -1.44 15.23
N TRP A 35 -5.37 -0.10 15.14
CA TRP A 35 -4.35 0.64 14.40
C TRP A 35 -2.94 0.48 14.97
N ARG A 36 -2.80 0.24 16.31
CA ARG A 36 -1.49 0.02 16.94
C ARG A 36 -0.91 -1.34 16.60
N GLU A 37 -1.76 -2.34 16.51
CA GLU A 37 -1.37 -3.66 16.01
C GLU A 37 -0.89 -3.57 14.56
N LEU A 38 -1.68 -2.93 13.69
CA LEU A 38 -1.36 -2.74 12.28
C LEU A 38 -0.07 -1.94 12.10
N GLU A 39 0.11 -0.84 12.84
CA GLU A 39 1.32 -0.03 12.79
C GLU A 39 2.57 -0.85 13.09
N ARG A 40 2.55 -1.68 14.17
CA ARG A 40 3.68 -2.55 14.53
C ARG A 40 4.08 -3.51 13.41
N TRP A 41 3.09 -4.09 12.72
CA TRP A 41 3.35 -5.05 11.65
C TRP A 41 3.80 -4.39 10.34
N LEU A 42 3.39 -3.15 10.11
CA LEU A 42 3.76 -2.37 8.93
C LEU A 42 5.09 -1.61 9.13
N ALA A 43 5.64 -1.61 10.35
CA ALA A 43 6.85 -0.87 10.68
C ALA A 43 8.14 -1.52 10.18
N ASP A 44 8.16 -2.83 9.88
CA ASP A 44 9.35 -3.57 9.50
C ASP A 44 9.96 -3.08 8.17
N ASP A 45 9.11 -2.72 7.20
CA ASP A 45 9.51 -2.06 5.96
C ASP A 45 8.53 -0.92 5.65
N ARG A 46 8.72 0.21 6.31
CA ARG A 46 7.86 1.38 6.20
C ARG A 46 7.72 1.91 4.77
N PRO A 47 8.80 2.04 3.96
CA PRO A 47 8.69 2.45 2.57
C PRO A 47 7.85 1.47 1.73
N PHE A 48 8.03 0.16 1.90
CA PHE A 48 7.20 -0.83 1.21
C PHE A 48 5.74 -0.71 1.64
N ALA A 49 5.49 -0.60 2.94
CA ALA A 49 4.16 -0.51 3.53
C ALA A 49 3.53 0.89 3.44
N ALA A 50 4.18 1.87 2.79
CA ALA A 50 3.80 3.30 2.86
C ALA A 50 2.32 3.58 2.58
N TYR A 51 1.72 2.91 1.59
CA TYR A 51 0.28 3.07 1.30
C TYR A 51 -0.59 2.53 2.45
N ALA A 52 -0.25 1.39 3.04
CA ALA A 52 -0.99 0.83 4.15
C ALA A 52 -0.84 1.68 5.43
N LEU A 53 0.39 2.07 5.76
CA LEU A 53 0.68 2.99 6.86
C LEU A 53 -0.06 4.31 6.70
N GLY A 54 -0.03 4.89 5.51
CA GLY A 54 -0.73 6.15 5.24
C GLY A 54 -2.24 6.06 5.42
N HIS A 55 -2.84 4.89 5.22
CA HIS A 55 -4.26 4.67 5.48
C HIS A 55 -4.58 4.41 6.96
N LEU A 56 -3.61 4.39 7.87
CA LEU A 56 -3.86 4.48 9.30
C LEU A 56 -4.08 5.94 9.77
N GLU A 57 -3.89 6.94 8.88
CA GLU A 57 -4.13 8.35 9.17
C GLU A 57 -5.61 8.60 9.44
N TRP A 58 -5.90 9.56 10.32
CA TRP A 58 -7.26 10.03 10.61
C TRP A 58 -7.97 10.47 9.33
N GLY A 59 -9.23 10.05 9.18
CA GLY A 59 -10.04 10.34 7.99
C GLY A 59 -9.77 9.41 6.80
N LEU A 60 -8.73 8.56 6.84
CA LEU A 60 -8.48 7.51 5.85
C LEU A 60 -8.76 6.12 6.41
N PHE A 61 -8.49 5.89 7.69
CA PHE A 61 -8.62 4.59 8.34
C PHE A 61 -10.06 4.05 8.31
N GLU A 62 -11.06 4.90 8.46
CA GLU A 62 -12.48 4.53 8.42
C GLU A 62 -12.91 3.99 7.05
N TRP A 63 -12.21 4.41 5.98
CA TRP A 63 -12.48 4.00 4.59
C TRP A 63 -11.57 2.87 4.11
N ALA A 64 -10.79 2.29 5.02
CA ALA A 64 -9.91 1.17 4.76
C ALA A 64 -10.36 -0.07 5.55
N SER A 65 -10.17 -1.24 4.96
CA SER A 65 -10.35 -2.54 5.62
C SER A 65 -9.01 -3.25 5.63
N PHE A 66 -8.50 -3.59 6.81
CA PHE A 66 -7.26 -4.32 7.01
C PHE A 66 -7.56 -5.76 7.41
N TRP A 67 -7.37 -6.67 6.49
CA TRP A 67 -7.47 -8.11 6.72
C TRP A 67 -6.11 -8.65 7.10
N VAL A 68 -6.05 -9.38 8.20
CA VAL A 68 -4.82 -9.99 8.73
C VAL A 68 -4.99 -11.50 8.66
N ALA A 69 -3.97 -12.20 8.19
CA ALA A 69 -3.86 -13.65 8.23
C ALA A 69 -2.63 -14.05 9.03
N GLU A 70 -2.80 -14.91 9.99
CA GLU A 70 -1.71 -15.49 10.81
C GLU A 70 -1.68 -16.99 10.58
N GLY A 71 -0.51 -17.54 10.24
CA GLY A 71 -0.38 -18.95 9.93
C GLY A 71 1.07 -19.44 9.93
N PRO A 72 1.31 -20.69 9.49
CA PRO A 72 2.60 -21.36 9.66
C PRO A 72 3.79 -20.68 9.01
N GLN A 73 3.55 -19.93 7.92
CA GLN A 73 4.62 -19.25 7.17
C GLN A 73 4.72 -17.77 7.51
N GLY A 74 4.00 -17.33 8.54
CA GLY A 74 4.03 -15.96 9.02
C GLY A 74 2.71 -15.23 8.85
N THR A 75 2.80 -13.92 8.96
CA THR A 75 1.64 -13.03 8.89
C THR A 75 1.54 -12.37 7.53
N ALA A 76 0.31 -12.12 7.10
CA ALA A 76 0.00 -11.30 5.95
C ALA A 76 -1.04 -10.24 6.27
N ILE A 77 -0.97 -9.13 5.55
CA ILE A 77 -1.96 -8.06 5.60
C ILE A 77 -2.41 -7.76 4.17
N VAL A 78 -3.72 -7.70 3.98
CA VAL A 78 -4.33 -7.14 2.77
C VAL A 78 -5.19 -5.96 3.18
N MET A 79 -4.85 -4.79 2.66
CA MET A 79 -5.64 -3.58 2.83
C MET A 79 -6.48 -3.33 1.56
N HIS A 80 -7.75 -3.05 1.76
CA HIS A 80 -8.62 -2.46 0.73
C HIS A 80 -9.11 -1.11 1.19
N ALA A 81 -8.89 -0.07 0.40
CA ALA A 81 -9.30 1.30 0.72
C ALA A 81 -10.11 1.92 -0.41
N GLY A 82 -10.90 2.95 -0.09
CA GLY A 82 -11.78 3.64 -1.03
C GLY A 82 -11.70 5.17 -1.04
N ALA A 83 -11.18 5.79 0.01
CA ALA A 83 -11.22 7.25 0.19
C ALA A 83 -10.48 8.05 -0.90
N LEU A 84 -9.39 7.52 -1.42
CA LEU A 84 -8.55 8.14 -2.46
C LEU A 84 -8.64 7.40 -3.82
N GLY A 85 -9.72 6.64 -4.02
CA GLY A 85 -9.89 5.69 -5.10
C GLY A 85 -9.71 4.26 -4.59
N ALA A 86 -10.35 3.30 -5.26
CA ALA A 86 -10.29 1.90 -4.84
C ALA A 86 -8.85 1.37 -4.98
N THR A 87 -8.21 1.12 -3.85
CA THR A 87 -6.80 0.70 -3.75
C THR A 87 -6.69 -0.60 -2.97
N THR A 88 -5.76 -1.46 -3.41
CA THR A 88 -5.39 -2.71 -2.73
C THR A 88 -3.89 -2.70 -2.44
N VAL A 89 -3.51 -3.16 -1.25
CA VAL A 89 -2.13 -3.38 -0.81
C VAL A 89 -2.02 -4.79 -0.27
N THR A 90 -0.94 -5.50 -0.59
CA THR A 90 -0.65 -6.83 -0.04
C THR A 90 0.76 -6.88 0.54
N ILE A 91 0.90 -7.39 1.77
CA ILE A 91 2.15 -7.41 2.55
C ILE A 91 2.26 -8.75 3.27
N GLY A 92 3.48 -9.26 3.45
CA GLY A 92 3.78 -10.42 4.29
C GLY A 92 3.74 -11.76 3.55
N ALA A 93 3.39 -12.84 4.22
CA ALA A 93 3.45 -14.20 3.70
C ALA A 93 2.52 -14.42 2.49
N PRO A 94 3.02 -14.93 1.35
CA PRO A 94 2.21 -15.11 0.13
C PRO A 94 0.97 -16.01 0.34
N GLU A 95 1.08 -17.05 1.15
CA GLU A 95 -0.03 -17.97 1.46
C GLU A 95 -1.10 -17.25 2.31
N GLY A 96 -0.67 -16.41 3.25
CA GLY A 96 -1.58 -15.57 4.01
C GLY A 96 -2.31 -14.55 3.12
N VAL A 97 -1.62 -13.96 2.13
CA VAL A 97 -2.26 -13.12 1.10
C VAL A 97 -3.29 -13.94 0.32
N SER A 98 -2.94 -15.17 -0.11
CA SER A 98 -3.85 -16.09 -0.81
C SER A 98 -5.10 -16.38 0.03
N ALA A 99 -4.91 -16.73 1.30
CA ALA A 99 -6.01 -16.98 2.24
C ALA A 99 -6.96 -15.77 2.32
N ILE A 100 -6.41 -14.56 2.49
CA ILE A 100 -7.22 -13.34 2.59
C ILE A 100 -7.97 -13.06 1.29
N VAL A 101 -7.29 -12.98 0.14
CA VAL A 101 -7.94 -12.57 -1.12
C VAL A 101 -8.97 -13.59 -1.60
N SER A 102 -8.82 -14.87 -1.24
CA SER A 102 -9.81 -15.90 -1.52
C SER A 102 -11.14 -15.67 -0.81
N LEU A 103 -11.10 -15.13 0.42
CA LEU A 103 -12.26 -14.81 1.24
C LEU A 103 -12.74 -13.38 1.01
N HIS A 104 -11.84 -12.43 0.95
CA HIS A 104 -12.09 -10.98 0.96
C HIS A 104 -11.39 -10.27 -0.21
N PRO A 105 -11.84 -10.48 -1.45
CA PRO A 105 -11.19 -9.87 -2.62
C PRO A 105 -11.46 -8.35 -2.79
N GLY A 106 -12.12 -7.69 -1.84
CA GLY A 106 -12.34 -6.25 -1.88
C GLY A 106 -13.26 -5.77 -2.99
N ALA A 107 -13.01 -4.57 -3.53
CA ALA A 107 -13.82 -3.93 -4.56
C ALA A 107 -13.77 -4.68 -5.90
N ARG A 108 -14.82 -4.52 -6.75
CA ARG A 108 -14.87 -5.12 -8.09
C ARG A 108 -13.69 -4.71 -8.95
N ARG A 109 -13.29 -3.45 -8.88
CA ARG A 109 -12.11 -2.90 -9.54
C ARG A 109 -11.30 -2.12 -8.52
N SER A 110 -9.99 -2.31 -8.53
CA SER A 110 -9.08 -1.55 -7.69
C SER A 110 -7.71 -1.40 -8.38
N TYR A 111 -6.92 -0.47 -7.86
CA TYR A 111 -5.51 -0.34 -8.20
C TYR A 111 -4.66 -1.04 -7.13
N LEU A 112 -3.83 -1.98 -7.56
CA LEU A 112 -2.80 -2.58 -6.70
C LEU A 112 -1.65 -1.58 -6.62
N SER A 113 -1.47 -0.95 -5.48
CA SER A 113 -0.42 0.06 -5.28
C SER A 113 0.84 -0.49 -4.61
N THR A 114 0.74 -1.69 -4.03
CA THR A 114 1.87 -2.39 -3.42
C THR A 114 1.59 -3.88 -3.35
N ALA A 115 2.47 -4.66 -3.94
CA ALA A 115 2.57 -6.10 -3.76
C ALA A 115 4.02 -6.55 -3.97
N SER A 116 4.43 -7.64 -3.32
CA SER A 116 5.62 -8.40 -3.71
C SER A 116 5.34 -9.21 -4.98
N PRO A 117 6.33 -9.49 -5.85
CA PRO A 117 6.17 -10.41 -6.96
C PRO A 117 5.62 -11.79 -6.54
N GLU A 118 5.93 -12.25 -5.34
CA GLU A 118 5.49 -13.53 -4.77
C GLU A 118 3.98 -13.58 -4.49
N HIS A 119 3.30 -12.43 -4.36
CA HIS A 119 1.85 -12.36 -4.18
C HIS A 119 1.07 -12.54 -5.50
N MET A 120 1.75 -12.41 -6.65
CA MET A 120 1.08 -12.39 -7.95
C MET A 120 0.33 -13.68 -8.31
N PRO A 121 0.79 -14.89 -7.96
CA PRO A 121 -0.01 -16.11 -8.17
C PRO A 121 -1.37 -16.02 -7.48
N ALA A 122 -1.40 -15.72 -6.18
CA ALA A 122 -2.62 -15.58 -5.41
C ALA A 122 -3.56 -14.48 -5.95
N LEU A 123 -2.98 -13.34 -6.36
CA LEU A 123 -3.75 -12.26 -6.95
C LEU A 123 -4.37 -12.65 -8.31
N ARG A 124 -3.67 -13.42 -9.14
CA ARG A 124 -4.21 -13.90 -10.43
C ARG A 124 -5.34 -14.91 -10.29
N GLU A 125 -5.41 -15.65 -9.19
CA GLU A 125 -6.54 -16.53 -8.89
C GLU A 125 -7.81 -15.73 -8.58
N ALA A 126 -7.70 -14.65 -7.81
CA ALA A 126 -8.85 -13.84 -7.39
C ALA A 126 -9.25 -12.77 -8.42
N TYR A 127 -8.30 -12.31 -9.25
CA TYR A 127 -8.49 -11.17 -10.15
C TYR A 127 -8.01 -11.45 -11.57
N HIS A 128 -8.60 -10.75 -12.53
CA HIS A 128 -7.96 -10.43 -13.80
C HIS A 128 -6.99 -9.28 -13.53
N VAL A 129 -5.70 -9.57 -13.61
CA VAL A 129 -4.62 -8.61 -13.37
C VAL A 129 -4.20 -8.02 -14.73
N ARG A 130 -4.23 -6.67 -14.84
CA ARG A 130 -3.88 -5.94 -16.07
C ARG A 130 -2.85 -4.87 -15.78
N ASP A 131 -2.15 -4.44 -16.82
CA ASP A 131 -1.20 -3.32 -16.76
C ASP A 131 -0.18 -3.48 -15.61
N THR A 132 0.39 -4.68 -15.48
CA THR A 132 1.36 -5.01 -14.43
C THR A 132 2.66 -4.25 -14.66
N LEU A 133 3.09 -3.49 -13.67
CA LEU A 133 4.33 -2.73 -13.65
C LEU A 133 5.21 -3.23 -12.51
N SER A 134 6.47 -3.52 -12.82
CA SER A 134 7.51 -3.75 -11.80
C SER A 134 8.19 -2.42 -11.51
N MET A 135 8.04 -1.92 -10.30
CA MET A 135 8.47 -0.59 -9.90
C MET A 135 9.49 -0.67 -8.76
N THR A 136 10.25 0.39 -8.55
CA THR A 136 11.14 0.55 -7.40
C THR A 136 10.53 1.54 -6.42
N ARG A 137 10.37 1.13 -5.17
CA ARG A 137 10.03 2.03 -4.07
C ARG A 137 11.30 2.77 -3.66
N MET A 138 11.25 4.10 -3.58
CA MET A 138 12.34 4.90 -3.03
C MET A 138 11.81 5.71 -1.86
N SER A 139 12.67 5.99 -0.87
CA SER A 139 12.32 6.85 0.26
C SER A 139 13.45 7.79 0.66
N VAL A 140 13.09 8.85 1.37
CA VAL A 140 14.00 9.81 1.96
C VAL A 140 13.49 10.22 3.33
N THR A 141 14.42 10.34 4.29
CA THR A 141 14.15 10.89 5.61
C THR A 141 14.65 12.33 5.70
N GLN A 142 14.21 13.07 6.71
CA GLN A 142 14.63 14.47 6.87
C GLN A 142 16.16 14.66 6.93
N PRO A 143 16.97 13.83 7.63
CA PRO A 143 18.44 13.98 7.64
C PRO A 143 19.11 13.73 6.29
N ASP A 144 18.50 12.90 5.44
CA ASP A 144 19.05 12.54 4.13
C ASP A 144 18.59 13.48 3.00
N PHE A 145 17.53 14.23 3.24
CA PHE A 145 16.93 15.08 2.23
C PHE A 145 17.86 16.25 1.84
N ARG A 146 18.04 16.41 0.54
CA ARG A 146 18.87 17.45 -0.08
C ARG A 146 17.96 18.38 -0.88
N ALA A 147 17.48 19.42 -0.23
CA ALA A 147 16.65 20.42 -0.89
C ALA A 147 17.36 21.09 -2.05
N VAL A 148 16.61 21.33 -3.12
CA VAL A 148 17.05 22.13 -4.26
C VAL A 148 16.23 23.41 -4.24
N ASP A 149 16.92 24.53 -4.12
CA ASP A 149 16.28 25.85 -4.18
C ASP A 149 15.76 26.12 -5.60
N ALA A 150 14.50 26.53 -5.69
CA ALA A 150 13.85 26.82 -6.96
C ALA A 150 12.62 27.69 -6.76
N THR A 151 12.37 28.58 -7.71
CA THR A 151 11.10 29.30 -7.79
C THR A 151 10.01 28.37 -8.32
N VAL A 152 9.28 27.75 -7.43
CA VAL A 152 8.13 26.87 -7.72
C VAL A 152 6.86 27.44 -7.12
N ARG A 153 5.72 27.12 -7.69
CA ARG A 153 4.44 27.61 -7.24
C ARG A 153 3.64 26.50 -6.58
N ARG A 154 3.15 26.73 -5.36
CA ARG A 154 2.17 25.88 -4.71
C ARG A 154 0.86 25.93 -5.51
N LEU A 155 0.44 24.78 -6.04
CA LEU A 155 -0.79 24.68 -6.81
C LEU A 155 -1.99 24.48 -5.88
N ARG A 156 -3.15 24.98 -6.31
CA ARG A 156 -4.41 24.96 -5.58
C ARG A 156 -5.54 24.50 -6.51
N GLY A 157 -6.75 24.32 -5.98
CA GLY A 157 -7.90 23.89 -6.76
C GLY A 157 -8.18 24.74 -8.01
N ARG A 158 -7.90 26.04 -7.97
CA ARG A 158 -8.00 26.95 -9.14
C ARG A 158 -7.03 26.62 -10.28
N ASP A 159 -5.99 25.84 -10.02
CA ASP A 159 -4.98 25.46 -11.01
C ASP A 159 -5.32 24.12 -11.73
N VAL A 160 -6.41 23.48 -11.36
CA VAL A 160 -6.89 22.22 -11.97
C VAL A 160 -6.94 22.27 -13.49
N PRO A 161 -7.45 23.35 -14.15
CA PRO A 161 -7.44 23.40 -15.60
C PRO A 161 -6.03 23.28 -16.21
N ARG A 162 -5.03 23.93 -15.56
CA ARG A 162 -3.63 23.85 -15.98
C ARG A 162 -3.01 22.46 -15.75
N ILE A 163 -3.34 21.84 -14.60
CA ILE A 163 -2.88 20.49 -14.24
C ILE A 163 -3.42 19.49 -15.26
N ASN A 164 -4.72 19.51 -15.52
CA ASN A 164 -5.34 18.62 -16.49
C ASN A 164 -4.81 18.84 -17.90
N ALA A 165 -4.60 20.11 -18.31
CA ALA A 165 -4.01 20.43 -19.61
C ALA A 165 -2.58 19.90 -19.76
N LEU A 166 -1.76 19.97 -18.69
CA LEU A 166 -0.40 19.44 -18.71
C LEU A 166 -0.39 17.92 -18.88
N TYR A 167 -1.18 17.18 -18.10
CA TYR A 167 -1.23 15.71 -18.24
C TYR A 167 -1.80 15.27 -19.58
N ALA A 168 -2.75 16.00 -20.15
CA ALA A 168 -3.35 15.69 -21.44
C ALA A 168 -2.35 15.76 -22.60
N THR A 169 -1.21 16.45 -22.47
CA THR A 169 -0.18 16.55 -23.54
C THR A 169 0.36 15.19 -23.98
N GLU A 170 0.36 14.19 -23.09
CA GLU A 170 0.83 12.82 -23.40
C GLU A 170 -0.26 11.77 -23.06
N GLY A 171 -1.55 12.15 -23.11
CA GLY A 171 -2.65 11.21 -22.85
C GLY A 171 -2.77 10.74 -21.41
N GLY A 172 -2.14 11.44 -20.48
CA GLY A 172 -2.23 11.16 -19.05
C GLY A 172 -3.61 11.48 -18.46
N PRO A 173 -3.84 11.15 -17.17
CA PRO A 173 -5.11 11.40 -16.50
C PRO A 173 -5.42 12.89 -16.44
N SER A 174 -6.62 13.28 -16.92
CA SER A 174 -7.08 14.68 -16.99
C SER A 174 -8.35 14.93 -16.18
N HIS A 175 -8.51 14.19 -15.07
CA HIS A 175 -9.73 14.21 -14.25
C HIS A 175 -9.48 14.68 -12.80
N TYR A 176 -8.42 15.44 -12.57
CA TYR A 176 -8.20 16.06 -11.26
C TYR A 176 -9.29 17.07 -10.95
N THR A 177 -9.69 17.12 -9.68
CA THR A 177 -10.71 18.03 -9.17
C THR A 177 -10.10 19.06 -8.21
N ALA A 178 -10.78 20.19 -8.02
CA ALA A 178 -10.33 21.21 -7.07
C ALA A 178 -10.16 20.62 -5.67
N GLU A 179 -11.09 19.79 -5.23
CA GLU A 179 -11.07 19.14 -3.93
C GLU A 179 -9.85 18.19 -3.78
N SER A 180 -9.55 17.39 -4.81
CA SER A 180 -8.39 16.48 -4.76
C SER A 180 -7.05 17.24 -4.66
N ILE A 181 -6.92 18.37 -5.32
CA ILE A 181 -5.72 19.22 -5.26
C ILE A 181 -5.60 19.97 -3.92
N GLU A 182 -6.72 20.45 -3.34
CA GLU A 182 -6.68 21.14 -2.05
C GLU A 182 -6.33 20.21 -0.88
N ARG A 183 -6.75 18.95 -0.93
CA ARG A 183 -6.42 17.94 0.09
C ARG A 183 -4.97 17.45 0.02
N ALA A 184 -4.33 17.61 -1.12
CA ALA A 184 -3.00 17.11 -1.40
C ALA A 184 -1.94 18.24 -1.39
N VAL A 185 -0.69 17.88 -1.53
CA VAL A 185 0.43 18.81 -1.73
C VAL A 185 0.83 18.76 -3.20
N TYR A 186 0.69 19.88 -3.91
CA TYR A 186 1.08 20.00 -5.31
C TYR A 186 1.93 21.24 -5.55
N TYR A 187 3.05 21.07 -6.24
CA TYR A 187 3.90 22.17 -6.71
C TYR A 187 4.10 22.08 -8.21
N GLY A 188 4.24 23.22 -8.85
CA GLY A 188 4.46 23.29 -10.29
C GLY A 188 5.41 24.41 -10.70
N MET A 189 5.97 24.25 -11.89
CA MET A 189 6.74 25.28 -12.59
C MET A 189 5.92 25.83 -13.75
N MET A 190 5.98 27.14 -13.89
CA MET A 190 5.26 27.89 -14.91
C MET A 190 6.22 28.44 -15.96
N ASP A 191 5.77 28.45 -17.21
CA ASP A 191 6.33 29.27 -18.28
C ASP A 191 5.22 30.21 -18.75
N GLY A 192 5.33 31.49 -18.37
CA GLY A 192 4.20 32.41 -18.44
C GLY A 192 2.98 31.87 -17.67
N ASP A 193 1.86 31.73 -18.36
CA ASP A 193 0.62 31.17 -17.80
C ASP A 193 0.50 29.64 -17.94
N ARG A 194 1.45 28.99 -18.62
CA ARG A 194 1.44 27.56 -18.86
C ARG A 194 2.15 26.82 -17.73
N LEU A 195 1.51 25.77 -17.19
CA LEU A 195 2.15 24.83 -16.30
C LEU A 195 2.99 23.83 -17.14
N VAL A 196 4.28 23.72 -16.84
CA VAL A 196 5.21 22.89 -17.64
C VAL A 196 5.81 21.73 -16.86
N SER A 197 5.75 21.76 -15.53
CA SER A 197 6.15 20.64 -14.67
C SER A 197 5.33 20.65 -13.39
N VAL A 198 5.02 19.48 -12.87
CA VAL A 198 4.22 19.28 -11.65
C VAL A 198 4.75 18.09 -10.86
N ALA A 199 4.66 18.18 -9.55
CA ALA A 199 4.71 17.04 -8.62
C ALA A 199 3.58 17.18 -7.59
N GLY A 200 3.08 16.06 -7.12
CA GLY A 200 2.02 16.02 -6.13
C GLY A 200 2.17 14.87 -5.14
N THR A 201 1.12 14.59 -4.40
CA THR A 201 1.08 13.52 -3.40
C THR A 201 -0.08 12.57 -3.66
N HIS A 202 0.13 11.30 -3.33
CA HIS A 202 -0.92 10.30 -3.22
C HIS A 202 -1.45 10.23 -1.79
N ILE A 203 -0.55 10.30 -0.80
CA ILE A 203 -0.88 10.23 0.63
C ILE A 203 -0.07 11.27 1.39
N VAL A 204 -0.72 11.89 2.37
CA VAL A 204 -0.10 12.77 3.37
C VAL A 204 -0.61 12.32 4.73
N ALA A 205 0.25 11.69 5.54
CA ALA A 205 -0.10 11.06 6.81
C ALA A 205 0.91 11.44 7.90
N PRO A 206 0.87 12.69 8.39
CA PRO A 206 1.83 13.19 9.35
C PRO A 206 1.75 12.50 10.72
N ASN A 207 0.56 12.06 11.17
CA ASN A 207 0.44 11.29 12.41
C ASN A 207 1.08 9.91 12.32
N GLN A 208 1.19 9.37 11.09
CA GLN A 208 1.91 8.13 10.81
C GLN A 208 3.38 8.38 10.43
N GLY A 209 3.78 9.63 10.35
CA GLY A 209 5.13 10.04 9.97
C GLY A 209 5.50 9.68 8.52
N ILE A 210 4.53 9.48 7.62
CA ILE A 210 4.78 9.04 6.25
C ILE A 210 3.99 9.83 5.22
N ALA A 211 4.59 10.04 4.04
CA ALA A 211 3.89 10.58 2.88
C ALA A 211 4.36 9.89 1.60
N ILE A 212 3.54 9.95 0.55
CA ILE A 212 3.85 9.38 -0.77
C ILE A 212 3.74 10.48 -1.82
N VAL A 213 4.88 10.80 -2.43
CA VAL A 213 4.97 11.66 -3.61
C VAL A 213 4.58 10.85 -4.83
N GLY A 214 3.83 11.48 -5.72
CA GLY A 214 3.44 10.90 -7.00
C GLY A 214 3.05 11.99 -7.98
N ASN A 215 2.47 11.56 -9.10
CA ASN A 215 1.99 12.49 -10.12
C ASN A 215 3.08 13.47 -10.60
N VAL A 216 4.35 13.01 -10.67
CA VAL A 216 5.46 13.82 -11.17
C VAL A 216 5.44 13.77 -12.70
N PHE A 217 5.25 14.94 -13.31
CA PHE A 217 5.20 15.03 -14.75
C PHE A 217 5.86 16.31 -15.25
N THR A 218 6.58 16.22 -16.37
CA THR A 218 7.19 17.36 -17.05
C THR A 218 6.89 17.25 -18.55
N ASP A 219 6.36 18.31 -19.12
CA ASP A 219 6.12 18.46 -20.55
C ASP A 219 7.39 18.08 -21.36
N ALA A 220 7.22 17.33 -22.43
CA ALA A 220 8.32 16.81 -23.24
C ALA A 220 9.32 17.89 -23.69
N ALA A 221 8.81 19.07 -24.09
CA ALA A 221 9.62 20.19 -24.53
C ALA A 221 10.51 20.80 -23.41
N TYR A 222 10.20 20.50 -22.14
CA TYR A 222 10.89 21.06 -20.97
C TYR A 222 11.68 19.99 -20.18
N ARG A 223 11.80 18.76 -20.72
CA ARG A 223 12.62 17.70 -20.11
C ARG A 223 14.11 18.03 -20.20
N GLY A 224 14.89 17.41 -19.32
CA GLY A 224 16.35 17.66 -19.24
C GLY A 224 16.75 18.94 -18.51
N LEU A 225 15.81 19.83 -18.18
CA LEU A 225 16.08 21.11 -17.50
C LEU A 225 16.05 21.02 -15.96
N GLY A 226 15.92 19.82 -15.40
CA GLY A 226 15.87 19.58 -13.95
C GLY A 226 14.55 20.02 -13.26
N LEU A 227 13.49 20.30 -14.03
CA LEU A 227 12.23 20.81 -13.47
C LEU A 227 11.55 19.79 -12.54
N ALA A 228 11.55 18.50 -12.90
CA ALA A 228 11.02 17.44 -12.05
C ALA A 228 11.71 17.40 -10.67
N THR A 229 13.05 17.55 -10.64
CA THR A 229 13.81 17.64 -9.39
C THR A 229 13.33 18.79 -8.51
N ARG A 230 13.12 19.98 -9.11
CA ARG A 230 12.71 21.19 -8.38
C ARG A 230 11.31 21.08 -7.80
N VAL A 231 10.33 20.62 -8.58
CA VAL A 231 8.94 20.46 -8.08
C VAL A 231 8.83 19.34 -7.04
N THR A 232 9.57 18.24 -7.23
CA THR A 232 9.63 17.14 -6.24
C THR A 232 10.30 17.60 -4.95
N SER A 233 11.39 18.40 -5.05
CA SER A 233 12.04 18.99 -3.87
C SER A 233 11.08 19.79 -3.03
N ALA A 234 10.28 20.67 -3.65
CA ALA A 234 9.32 21.51 -2.93
C ALA A 234 8.20 20.69 -2.27
N VAL A 235 7.67 19.65 -2.95
CA VAL A 235 6.70 18.73 -2.36
C VAL A 235 7.31 18.03 -1.16
N THR A 236 8.51 17.46 -1.31
CA THR A 236 9.20 16.73 -0.22
C THR A 236 9.48 17.63 0.97
N ALA A 237 9.96 18.86 0.75
CA ALA A 237 10.21 19.82 1.81
C ALA A 237 8.94 20.12 2.62
N GLU A 238 7.82 20.45 1.94
CA GLU A 238 6.54 20.71 2.62
C GLU A 238 6.05 19.49 3.42
N LEU A 239 6.25 18.26 2.91
CA LEU A 239 5.84 17.04 3.60
C LEU A 239 6.64 16.81 4.90
N LEU A 240 7.96 17.01 4.84
CA LEU A 240 8.84 16.93 6.01
C LEU A 240 8.50 18.03 7.04
N GLU A 241 8.24 19.25 6.60
CA GLU A 241 7.78 20.36 7.46
C GLU A 241 6.42 20.08 8.12
N ARG A 242 5.55 19.31 7.46
CA ARG A 242 4.26 18.87 8.03
C ARG A 242 4.39 17.76 9.08
N GLY A 243 5.60 17.26 9.32
CA GLY A 243 5.87 16.21 10.31
C GLY A 243 5.92 14.78 9.74
N CYS A 244 5.90 14.60 8.41
CA CYS A 244 6.20 13.31 7.84
C CYS A 244 7.71 13.03 8.01
N ALA A 245 8.07 12.04 8.84
CA ALA A 245 9.47 11.69 9.09
C ALA A 245 10.13 11.03 7.88
N GLU A 246 9.32 10.40 7.03
CA GLU A 246 9.75 9.69 5.82
C GLU A 246 8.81 10.01 4.65
N VAL A 247 9.41 10.25 3.49
CA VAL A 247 8.68 10.49 2.24
C VAL A 247 9.07 9.42 1.23
N ALA A 248 8.09 8.66 0.75
CA ALA A 248 8.26 7.62 -0.25
C ALA A 248 7.76 8.07 -1.63
N LEU A 249 8.24 7.41 -2.65
CA LEU A 249 7.72 7.47 -4.02
C LEU A 249 7.92 6.13 -4.73
N THR A 250 7.29 5.97 -5.88
CA THR A 250 7.48 4.79 -6.73
C THR A 250 7.94 5.26 -8.10
N VAL A 251 8.92 4.54 -8.67
CA VAL A 251 9.53 4.89 -9.97
C VAL A 251 9.78 3.63 -10.80
N ASP A 252 9.58 3.73 -12.11
CA ASP A 252 10.00 2.71 -13.06
C ASP A 252 11.53 2.59 -13.03
N PRO A 253 12.11 1.38 -12.76
CA PRO A 253 13.55 1.16 -12.75
C PRO A 253 14.21 1.48 -14.11
N GLY A 254 13.48 1.47 -15.21
CA GLY A 254 13.95 1.91 -16.53
C GLY A 254 13.99 3.42 -16.71
N ASN A 255 13.33 4.20 -15.83
CA ASN A 255 13.32 5.66 -15.93
C ASN A 255 14.56 6.28 -15.27
N THR A 256 15.71 6.10 -15.94
CA THR A 256 17.02 6.60 -15.46
C THR A 256 17.02 8.11 -15.14
N PRO A 257 16.38 9.01 -15.93
CA PRO A 257 16.31 10.42 -15.57
C PRO A 257 15.58 10.69 -14.27
N ALA A 258 14.46 9.99 -13.99
CA ALA A 258 13.72 10.14 -12.75
C ALA A 258 14.51 9.59 -11.55
N LEU A 259 15.13 8.40 -11.70
CA LEU A 259 16.02 7.83 -10.68
C LEU A 259 17.14 8.80 -10.30
N ALA A 260 17.80 9.41 -11.28
CA ALA A 260 18.86 10.39 -11.05
C ALA A 260 18.32 11.65 -10.33
N ALA A 261 17.13 12.13 -10.70
CA ALA A 261 16.47 13.26 -10.05
C ALA A 261 16.18 12.98 -8.57
N TYR A 262 15.61 11.82 -8.25
CA TYR A 262 15.26 11.44 -6.88
C TYR A 262 16.50 11.14 -6.02
N THR A 263 17.50 10.45 -6.58
CA THR A 263 18.79 10.21 -5.88
C THR A 263 19.50 11.53 -5.53
N ARG A 264 19.43 12.53 -6.40
CA ARG A 264 19.98 13.88 -6.12
C ARG A 264 19.29 14.54 -4.92
N LEU A 265 18.00 14.29 -4.72
CA LEU A 265 17.24 14.79 -3.57
C LEU A 265 17.48 13.97 -2.29
N GLY A 266 18.30 12.90 -2.35
CA GLY A 266 18.59 12.04 -1.21
C GLY A 266 17.71 10.80 -1.10
N TYR A 267 16.76 10.59 -2.02
CA TYR A 267 15.99 9.36 -2.04
C TYR A 267 16.88 8.15 -2.30
N ARG A 268 16.65 7.08 -1.54
CA ARG A 268 17.38 5.82 -1.68
C ARG A 268 16.42 4.74 -2.22
N PRO A 269 16.89 3.90 -3.17
CA PRO A 269 16.09 2.77 -3.63
C PRO A 269 15.91 1.74 -2.50
N GLY A 270 14.70 1.23 -2.38
CA GLY A 270 14.30 0.16 -1.47
C GLY A 270 13.75 -1.04 -2.25
N ALA A 271 12.67 -1.62 -1.75
CA ALA A 271 12.08 -2.82 -2.30
C ALA A 271 11.50 -2.63 -3.72
N SER A 272 11.52 -3.72 -4.49
CA SER A 272 10.72 -3.82 -5.71
C SER A 272 9.24 -4.02 -5.33
N VAL A 273 8.35 -3.31 -5.99
CA VAL A 273 6.91 -3.41 -5.82
C VAL A 273 6.23 -3.69 -7.15
N VAL A 274 5.14 -4.45 -7.10
CA VAL A 274 4.27 -4.65 -8.26
C VAL A 274 3.07 -3.72 -8.12
N GLU A 275 2.81 -2.96 -9.18
CA GLU A 275 1.59 -2.18 -9.36
C GLU A 275 0.78 -2.77 -10.51
N ALA A 276 -0.57 -2.75 -10.42
CA ALA A 276 -1.43 -3.32 -11.44
C ALA A 276 -2.87 -2.81 -11.32
N ARG A 277 -3.68 -3.05 -12.36
CA ARG A 277 -5.13 -2.93 -12.27
C ARG A 277 -5.73 -4.29 -11.98
N LEU A 278 -6.58 -4.35 -10.96
CA LEU A 278 -7.28 -5.55 -10.53
C LEU A 278 -8.75 -5.46 -10.88
N GLU A 279 -9.30 -6.52 -11.49
CA GLU A 279 -10.73 -6.71 -11.69
C GLU A 279 -11.12 -8.10 -11.19
N ARG A 280 -12.04 -8.18 -10.23
CA ARG A 280 -12.44 -9.46 -9.63
C ARG A 280 -12.96 -10.43 -10.69
N ARG A 281 -12.51 -11.69 -10.63
CA ARG A 281 -13.02 -12.77 -11.49
C ARG A 281 -14.47 -13.13 -11.11
N ASP A 282 -14.73 -13.28 -9.82
CA ASP A 282 -16.09 -13.52 -9.31
C ASP A 282 -16.86 -12.21 -9.14
N LEU A 283 -17.62 -11.84 -10.16
CA LEU A 283 -18.39 -10.59 -10.18
C LEU A 283 -19.56 -10.59 -9.19
N LEU A 284 -20.13 -11.76 -8.92
CA LEU A 284 -21.28 -11.91 -8.03
C LEU A 284 -20.87 -12.13 -6.57
N GLY A 285 -19.61 -12.49 -6.31
CA GLY A 285 -19.09 -12.74 -4.98
C GLY A 285 -19.61 -14.02 -4.33
N ILE A 286 -20.16 -14.94 -5.13
CA ILE A 286 -20.76 -16.20 -4.64
C ILE A 286 -19.67 -17.12 -4.09
N GLY A 287 -18.58 -17.32 -4.84
CA GLY A 287 -17.46 -18.17 -4.43
C GLY A 287 -16.83 -17.70 -3.12
N PRO A 288 -16.41 -16.43 -3.00
CA PRO A 288 -15.92 -15.90 -1.73
C PRO A 288 -16.93 -16.01 -0.57
N ALA A 289 -18.22 -15.80 -0.82
CA ALA A 289 -19.25 -15.93 0.22
C ALA A 289 -19.37 -17.37 0.76
N LEU A 290 -19.34 -18.38 -0.14
CA LEU A 290 -19.36 -19.78 0.26
C LEU A 290 -18.07 -20.16 1.02
N ARG A 291 -16.90 -19.71 0.56
CA ARG A 291 -15.63 -19.95 1.26
C ARG A 291 -15.64 -19.32 2.65
N ARG A 292 -16.10 -18.06 2.80
CA ARG A 292 -16.24 -17.40 4.11
C ARG A 292 -17.16 -18.19 5.05
N ARG A 293 -18.30 -18.69 4.56
CA ARG A 293 -19.20 -19.49 5.40
C ARG A 293 -18.50 -20.72 5.97
N ARG A 294 -17.74 -21.46 5.15
CA ARG A 294 -16.95 -22.62 5.59
C ARG A 294 -15.84 -22.21 6.56
N ALA A 295 -15.08 -21.17 6.21
CA ALA A 295 -13.98 -20.65 7.03
C ALA A 295 -14.45 -20.17 8.40
N ARG A 296 -15.62 -19.52 8.51
CA ARG A 296 -16.24 -19.13 9.79
C ARG A 296 -16.63 -20.34 10.63
N SER A 297 -17.21 -21.36 10.01
CA SER A 297 -17.56 -22.59 10.73
C SER A 297 -16.34 -23.25 11.37
N ARG A 298 -15.18 -23.29 10.64
CA ARG A 298 -13.92 -23.78 11.18
C ARG A 298 -13.32 -22.84 12.21
N GLY A 299 -13.33 -21.55 11.92
CA GLY A 299 -12.75 -20.49 12.76
C GLY A 299 -13.46 -20.31 14.10
N ALA A 300 -14.68 -20.80 14.25
CA ALA A 300 -15.44 -20.68 15.49
C ALA A 300 -14.72 -21.29 16.71
N ALA A 301 -13.85 -22.30 16.50
CA ALA A 301 -13.02 -22.88 17.54
C ALA A 301 -11.92 -21.95 18.08
N TYR A 302 -11.54 -20.92 17.30
CA TYR A 302 -10.46 -19.97 17.62
C TYR A 302 -10.98 -18.63 18.17
N GLY A 303 -12.27 -18.35 18.03
CA GLY A 303 -12.89 -17.15 18.56
C GLY A 303 -13.85 -16.43 17.60
N PRO A 304 -14.55 -15.39 18.08
CA PRO A 304 -15.49 -14.64 17.28
C PRO A 304 -14.76 -13.84 16.18
N GLY A 305 -15.33 -13.87 14.96
CA GLY A 305 -14.78 -13.13 13.81
C GLY A 305 -13.55 -13.75 13.15
N ILE A 306 -13.09 -14.92 13.62
CA ILE A 306 -11.99 -15.68 13.01
C ILE A 306 -12.54 -16.54 11.87
N GLU A 307 -11.84 -16.56 10.76
CA GLU A 307 -12.08 -17.39 9.59
C GLU A 307 -10.83 -18.28 9.36
N ALA A 308 -10.97 -19.61 9.51
CA ALA A 308 -9.86 -20.56 9.34
C ALA A 308 -9.83 -21.08 7.90
N VAL A 309 -8.70 -20.97 7.24
CA VAL A 309 -8.47 -21.40 5.85
C VAL A 309 -7.48 -22.56 5.84
N ASP A 310 -7.93 -23.71 5.35
CA ASP A 310 -7.09 -24.86 5.09
C ASP A 310 -6.36 -24.70 3.76
N MET A 311 -5.03 -24.61 3.82
CA MET A 311 -4.21 -24.36 2.64
C MET A 311 -4.15 -25.56 1.69
N TRP A 312 -4.37 -26.78 2.15
CA TRP A 312 -4.42 -27.96 1.29
C TRP A 312 -5.69 -28.02 0.45
N GLU A 313 -6.84 -27.71 1.04
CA GLU A 313 -8.10 -27.63 0.27
C GLU A 313 -8.05 -26.45 -0.74
N HIS A 314 -7.34 -25.38 -0.39
CA HIS A 314 -7.20 -24.23 -1.27
C HIS A 314 -6.34 -24.58 -2.50
N ALA A 315 -5.22 -25.26 -2.30
CA ALA A 315 -4.34 -25.72 -3.40
C ALA A 315 -5.01 -26.78 -4.29
N ALA A 316 -5.81 -27.69 -3.71
CA ALA A 316 -6.51 -28.74 -4.46
C ALA A 316 -7.65 -28.17 -5.33
N GLY A 317 -8.31 -27.09 -4.90
CA GLY A 317 -9.34 -26.40 -5.69
C GLY A 317 -8.79 -25.67 -6.92
N ALA A 318 -7.54 -25.21 -6.85
CA ALA A 318 -6.86 -24.54 -7.96
C ALA A 318 -6.38 -25.50 -9.08
N LEU A 319 -6.24 -26.80 -8.77
CA LEU A 319 -5.80 -27.84 -9.70
C LEU A 319 -6.96 -28.60 -10.38
N GLY A 320 -8.20 -28.29 -10.05
CA GLY A 320 -9.39 -29.02 -10.49
C GLY A 320 -10.26 -28.31 -11.54
N GLU A 321 -9.84 -27.17 -12.07
CA GLU A 321 -10.55 -26.43 -13.13
C GLU A 321 -9.66 -26.22 -14.37
N ASP A 322 -9.23 -27.32 -14.99
CA ASP A 322 -8.72 -27.37 -16.37
C ASP A 322 -9.74 -28.03 -17.31
#